data_47ef3e1db11b68dcace8a5d1c29e4e0a
#
_entry.id   47ef3e1db11b68dcace8a5d1c29e4e0a
#
_cell.length_a   1.000
_cell.length_b   1.000
_cell.length_c   1.000
_cell.angle_alpha   90.00
_cell.angle_beta   90.00
_cell.angle_gamma   90.00
#
_symmetry.space_group_name_H-M   'P 1'
#
loop_
_entity.id
_entity.type
_entity.pdbx_description
1 polymer ?
#
loop_
_entity_poly.entity_id
_entity_poly.type
_entity_poly.pdbx_seq_one_letter_code
_entity_poly.pdbx_strand_id
1 'polypeptide(L)'
;MNWSPRTAFITLLMIGLGAVPLIADSIDEPFYTVMFSRMLILSIGAVSLNLILGYGGMVSFGHAVYLGIGSYMVGIGTIHAIEDGIEWMGNGFIHFTVSIVFSALVGLVIGAISLRTRGVYFIMITLAFSQMFYFVAVGNEKYGGDDGLSLYMRSNFNGLFDISNDNTLYYLNFVILLASLYVSHRMINSRFGMMIRGAKSNEQRMASIGFPVFRYRLTAFVIAGTICGMAGVLSANQTEFVNPSVMHWTRSGDLIIMIVLGGLGTLFGPVIG
;
A
#
# COMPACT_ATOMS: atom_id res chain seq x y z
N MET A 1 28.85 -15.71 -13.24
CA MET A 1 27.75 -14.83 -12.76
C MET A 1 28.32 -14.00 -11.61
N ASN A 2 28.83 -12.79 -11.91
CA ASN A 2 29.42 -11.93 -10.88
C ASN A 2 28.29 -11.28 -10.07
N TRP A 3 28.00 -11.86 -8.92
CA TRP A 3 27.03 -11.29 -7.98
C TRP A 3 27.63 -10.00 -7.42
N SER A 4 27.00 -8.87 -7.69
CA SER A 4 27.41 -7.65 -7.00
C SER A 4 27.07 -7.81 -5.51
N PRO A 5 27.87 -7.25 -4.58
CA PRO A 5 27.60 -7.35 -3.14
C PRO A 5 26.20 -6.87 -2.77
N ARG A 6 25.63 -5.96 -3.56
CA ARG A 6 24.23 -5.50 -3.45
C ARG A 6 23.20 -6.61 -3.73
N THR A 7 23.38 -7.35 -4.81
CA THR A 7 22.42 -8.44 -5.16
C THR A 7 22.50 -9.57 -4.14
N ALA A 8 23.70 -9.90 -3.65
CA ALA A 8 23.88 -10.90 -2.60
C ALA A 8 23.16 -10.49 -1.30
N PHE A 9 23.29 -9.24 -0.87
CA PHE A 9 22.62 -8.72 0.33
C PHE A 9 21.09 -8.77 0.18
N ILE A 10 20.53 -8.34 -0.96
CA ILE A 10 19.09 -8.36 -1.22
C ILE A 10 18.53 -9.77 -1.23
N THR A 11 19.22 -10.72 -1.89
CA THR A 11 18.78 -12.12 -1.92
C THR A 11 18.82 -12.74 -0.54
N LEU A 12 19.85 -12.48 0.26
CA LEU A 12 19.97 -12.96 1.63
C LEU A 12 18.85 -12.38 2.52
N LEU A 13 18.54 -11.10 2.38
CA LEU A 13 17.44 -10.44 3.11
C LEU A 13 16.08 -11.06 2.74
N MET A 14 15.82 -11.30 1.44
CA MET A 14 14.56 -11.91 1.01
C MET A 14 14.43 -13.38 1.45
N ILE A 15 15.53 -14.14 1.45
CA ILE A 15 15.56 -15.50 1.99
C ILE A 15 15.31 -15.47 3.50
N GLY A 16 15.95 -14.55 4.22
CA GLY A 16 15.73 -14.35 5.65
C GLY A 16 14.28 -14.03 6.00
N LEU A 17 13.66 -13.10 5.27
CA LEU A 17 12.23 -12.78 5.42
C LEU A 17 11.35 -13.99 5.11
N GLY A 18 11.65 -14.77 4.08
CA GLY A 18 10.89 -15.99 3.76
C GLY A 18 11.02 -17.10 4.81
N ALA A 19 12.11 -17.13 5.57
CA ALA A 19 12.38 -18.13 6.61
C ALA A 19 11.79 -17.75 7.98
N VAL A 20 11.30 -16.53 8.18
CA VAL A 20 10.79 -16.04 9.48
C VAL A 20 9.74 -16.97 10.11
N PRO A 21 8.69 -17.44 9.41
CA PRO A 21 7.71 -18.33 10.02
C PRO A 21 8.33 -19.66 10.48
N LEU A 22 9.25 -20.22 9.68
CA LEU A 22 9.93 -21.48 10.02
C LEU A 22 10.81 -21.33 11.27
N ILE A 23 11.46 -20.18 11.41
CA ILE A 23 12.29 -19.86 12.59
C ILE A 23 11.38 -19.63 13.81
N ALA A 24 10.29 -18.85 13.64
CA ALA A 24 9.34 -18.57 14.71
C ALA A 24 8.68 -19.85 15.25
N ASP A 25 8.28 -20.77 14.36
CA ASP A 25 7.74 -22.07 14.73
C ASP A 25 8.78 -22.95 15.47
N SER A 26 10.06 -22.87 15.09
CA SER A 26 11.14 -23.64 15.74
C SER A 26 11.49 -23.13 17.16
N ILE A 27 11.18 -21.86 17.44
CA ILE A 27 11.41 -21.21 18.76
C ILE A 27 10.13 -21.22 19.60
N ASP A 28 8.99 -21.65 19.01
CA ASP A 28 7.65 -21.64 19.64
C ASP A 28 7.17 -20.25 20.06
N GLU A 29 7.55 -19.21 19.28
CA GLU A 29 7.24 -17.80 19.55
C GLU A 29 6.48 -17.14 18.35
N PRO A 30 5.15 -17.24 18.30
CA PRO A 30 4.33 -16.71 17.20
C PRO A 30 4.38 -15.17 17.09
N PHE A 31 4.82 -14.50 18.15
CA PHE A 31 4.96 -13.05 18.17
C PHE A 31 5.83 -12.51 17.02
N TYR A 32 6.92 -13.21 16.68
CA TYR A 32 7.80 -12.80 15.59
C TYR A 32 7.09 -12.83 14.23
N THR A 33 6.27 -13.85 13.97
CA THR A 33 5.50 -13.95 12.72
C THR A 33 4.56 -12.76 12.56
N VAL A 34 3.83 -12.39 13.63
CA VAL A 34 2.91 -11.24 13.63
C VAL A 34 3.67 -9.92 13.44
N MET A 35 4.80 -9.75 14.13
CA MET A 35 5.61 -8.54 14.05
C MET A 35 6.18 -8.33 12.64
N PHE A 36 6.81 -9.34 12.06
CA PHE A 36 7.35 -9.27 10.70
C PHE A 36 6.26 -9.16 9.64
N SER A 37 5.08 -9.75 9.87
CA SER A 37 3.90 -9.59 9.00
C SER A 37 3.50 -8.11 8.89
N ARG A 38 3.45 -7.38 10.01
CA ARG A 38 3.19 -5.93 10.02
C ARG A 38 4.26 -5.15 9.25
N MET A 39 5.54 -5.52 9.42
CA MET A 39 6.64 -4.90 8.68
C MET A 39 6.50 -5.11 7.17
N LEU A 40 6.11 -6.31 6.73
CA LEU A 40 5.86 -6.60 5.30
C LEU A 40 4.73 -5.73 4.73
N ILE A 41 3.62 -5.59 5.47
CA ILE A 41 2.47 -4.78 5.05
C ILE A 41 2.87 -3.30 4.90
N LEU A 42 3.57 -2.74 5.90
CA LEU A 42 4.07 -1.37 5.82
C LEU A 42 5.08 -1.20 4.69
N SER A 43 5.92 -2.20 4.44
CA SER A 43 6.85 -2.22 3.31
C SER A 43 6.12 -2.17 1.96
N ILE A 44 4.98 -2.87 1.79
CA ILE A 44 4.14 -2.78 0.58
C ILE A 44 3.65 -1.33 0.40
N GLY A 45 3.13 -0.71 1.47
CA GLY A 45 2.72 0.69 1.46
C GLY A 45 3.86 1.64 1.10
N ALA A 46 5.04 1.44 1.70
CA ALA A 46 6.23 2.23 1.43
C ALA A 46 6.76 2.04 -0.01
N VAL A 47 6.78 0.80 -0.54
CA VAL A 47 7.15 0.51 -1.94
C VAL A 47 6.21 1.23 -2.91
N SER A 48 4.90 1.23 -2.61
CA SER A 48 3.91 1.92 -3.44
C SER A 48 4.13 3.43 -3.46
N LEU A 49 4.37 4.04 -2.30
CA LEU A 49 4.65 5.47 -2.18
C LEU A 49 6.00 5.83 -2.82
N ASN A 50 7.02 4.98 -2.70
CA ASN A 50 8.32 5.20 -3.32
C ASN A 50 8.25 5.27 -4.86
N LEU A 51 7.27 4.63 -5.48
CA LEU A 51 7.04 4.74 -6.92
C LEU A 51 6.78 6.19 -7.34
N ILE A 52 5.98 6.93 -6.58
CA ILE A 52 5.63 8.33 -6.87
C ILE A 52 6.60 9.32 -6.22
N LEU A 53 7.04 9.07 -5.00
CA LEU A 53 7.96 9.94 -4.27
C LEU A 53 9.40 9.77 -4.77
N GLY A 54 9.91 8.55 -4.73
CA GLY A 54 11.31 8.24 -5.05
C GLY A 54 11.63 8.46 -6.52
N TYR A 55 10.83 7.92 -7.41
CA TYR A 55 11.06 8.00 -8.86
C TYR A 55 10.34 9.19 -9.50
N GLY A 56 9.16 9.58 -9.03
CA GLY A 56 8.37 10.68 -9.60
C GLY A 56 8.62 12.05 -8.99
N GLY A 57 9.22 12.13 -7.80
CA GLY A 57 9.44 13.37 -7.07
C GLY A 57 8.15 14.01 -6.54
N MET A 58 7.08 13.22 -6.40
CA MET A 58 5.76 13.66 -5.93
C MET A 58 5.59 13.29 -4.46
N VAL A 59 5.82 14.25 -3.55
CA VAL A 59 5.65 14.05 -2.10
C VAL A 59 4.16 14.09 -1.76
N SER A 60 3.54 12.96 -1.44
CA SER A 60 2.12 12.86 -1.12
C SER A 60 1.90 12.48 0.34
N PHE A 61 1.18 13.34 1.08
CA PHE A 61 0.67 13.05 2.42
C PHE A 61 -0.73 12.44 2.42
N GLY A 62 -1.30 12.22 1.24
CA GLY A 62 -2.59 11.56 1.04
C GLY A 62 -2.51 10.05 0.85
N HIS A 63 -1.33 9.45 0.95
CA HIS A 63 -1.16 8.04 0.59
C HIS A 63 -1.83 7.08 1.59
N ALA A 64 -1.92 7.47 2.86
CA ALA A 64 -2.63 6.76 3.91
C ALA A 64 -4.13 6.55 3.62
N VAL A 65 -4.76 7.41 2.80
CA VAL A 65 -6.15 7.24 2.36
C VAL A 65 -6.37 5.88 1.72
N TYR A 66 -5.46 5.46 0.84
CA TYR A 66 -5.58 4.18 0.13
C TYR A 66 -5.44 2.99 1.08
N LEU A 67 -4.53 3.10 2.07
CA LEU A 67 -4.38 2.08 3.11
C LEU A 67 -5.68 1.96 3.92
N GLY A 68 -6.28 3.09 4.29
CA GLY A 68 -7.58 3.11 4.96
C GLY A 68 -8.72 2.58 4.09
N ILE A 69 -8.79 2.96 2.80
CA ILE A 69 -9.79 2.42 1.87
C ILE A 69 -9.72 0.89 1.86
N GLY A 70 -8.51 0.33 1.69
CA GLY A 70 -8.34 -1.13 1.72
C GLY A 70 -8.83 -1.77 3.00
N SER A 71 -8.50 -1.17 4.15
CA SER A 71 -8.93 -1.66 5.46
C SER A 71 -10.45 -1.59 5.63
N TYR A 72 -11.08 -0.48 5.25
CA TYR A 72 -12.54 -0.33 5.34
C TYR A 72 -13.31 -1.23 4.39
N MET A 73 -12.75 -1.59 3.21
CA MET A 73 -13.40 -2.56 2.32
C MET A 73 -13.51 -3.94 2.97
N VAL A 74 -12.52 -4.35 3.76
CA VAL A 74 -12.58 -5.58 4.56
C VAL A 74 -13.60 -5.43 5.69
N GLY A 75 -13.54 -4.33 6.45
CA GLY A 75 -14.43 -4.08 7.58
C GLY A 75 -15.90 -4.09 7.18
N ILE A 76 -16.25 -3.30 6.15
CA ILE A 76 -17.62 -3.22 5.62
C ILE A 76 -18.06 -4.56 5.05
N GLY A 77 -17.20 -5.22 4.26
CA GLY A 77 -17.51 -6.52 3.67
C GLY A 77 -17.80 -7.59 4.71
N THR A 78 -17.01 -7.64 5.78
CA THR A 78 -17.18 -8.63 6.86
C THR A 78 -18.46 -8.38 7.66
N ILE A 79 -18.81 -7.10 7.95
CA ILE A 79 -20.06 -6.77 8.64
C ILE A 79 -21.27 -7.22 7.81
N HIS A 80 -21.34 -6.84 6.54
CA HIS A 80 -22.47 -7.24 5.69
C HIS A 80 -22.52 -8.76 5.45
N ALA A 81 -21.38 -9.45 5.49
CA ALA A 81 -21.36 -10.90 5.41
C ALA A 81 -22.01 -11.55 6.64
N ILE A 82 -21.84 -10.96 7.84
CA ILE A 82 -22.35 -11.51 9.10
C ILE A 82 -23.76 -11.01 9.39
N GLU A 83 -24.03 -9.70 9.31
CA GLU A 83 -25.30 -9.10 9.70
C GLU A 83 -26.40 -9.31 8.66
N ASP A 84 -26.06 -9.15 7.37
CA ASP A 84 -27.02 -9.27 6.27
C ASP A 84 -27.06 -10.68 5.66
N GLY A 85 -26.19 -11.60 6.13
CA GLY A 85 -26.13 -12.97 5.61
C GLY A 85 -25.60 -13.08 4.18
N ILE A 86 -24.87 -12.06 3.70
CA ILE A 86 -24.34 -12.00 2.34
C ILE A 86 -22.95 -12.65 2.31
N GLU A 87 -22.90 -13.98 2.35
CA GLU A 87 -21.65 -14.76 2.48
C GLU A 87 -20.54 -14.37 1.48
N TRP A 88 -20.92 -14.02 0.23
CA TRP A 88 -19.93 -13.65 -0.78
C TRP A 88 -19.16 -12.36 -0.46
N MET A 89 -19.73 -11.46 0.37
CA MET A 89 -19.04 -10.23 0.79
C MET A 89 -17.90 -10.49 1.78
N GLY A 90 -17.85 -11.65 2.45
CA GLY A 90 -16.73 -12.09 3.28
C GLY A 90 -15.55 -12.66 2.50
N ASN A 91 -15.66 -12.74 1.16
CA ASN A 91 -14.63 -13.35 0.32
C ASN A 91 -13.43 -12.41 0.13
N GLY A 92 -12.22 -12.90 0.45
CA GLY A 92 -10.96 -12.16 0.32
C GLY A 92 -10.67 -11.68 -1.10
N PHE A 93 -10.99 -12.45 -2.14
CA PHE A 93 -10.80 -12.01 -3.53
C PHE A 93 -11.66 -10.80 -3.86
N ILE A 94 -12.88 -10.73 -3.30
CA ILE A 94 -13.77 -9.59 -3.47
C ILE A 94 -13.22 -8.38 -2.74
N HIS A 95 -12.72 -8.54 -1.50
CA HIS A 95 -12.08 -7.46 -0.75
C HIS A 95 -10.91 -6.85 -1.53
N PHE A 96 -10.02 -7.68 -2.09
CA PHE A 96 -8.90 -7.19 -2.92
C PHE A 96 -9.39 -6.49 -4.18
N THR A 97 -10.35 -7.08 -4.91
CA THR A 97 -10.86 -6.50 -6.16
C THR A 97 -11.54 -5.16 -5.91
N VAL A 98 -12.43 -5.09 -4.93
CA VAL A 98 -13.14 -3.85 -4.57
C VAL A 98 -12.16 -2.80 -4.07
N SER A 99 -11.18 -3.17 -3.25
CA SER A 99 -10.13 -2.26 -2.78
C SER A 99 -9.32 -1.68 -3.94
N ILE A 100 -8.91 -2.50 -4.91
CA ILE A 100 -8.17 -2.07 -6.11
C ILE A 100 -9.00 -1.08 -6.92
N VAL A 101 -10.25 -1.43 -7.23
CA VAL A 101 -11.15 -0.60 -8.03
C VAL A 101 -11.43 0.73 -7.33
N PHE A 102 -11.79 0.69 -6.05
CA PHE A 102 -12.12 1.89 -5.29
C PHE A 102 -10.89 2.79 -5.06
N SER A 103 -9.74 2.21 -4.73
CA SER A 103 -8.46 2.94 -4.64
C SER A 103 -8.06 3.55 -5.97
N ALA A 104 -8.30 2.87 -7.11
CA ALA A 104 -8.04 3.42 -8.43
C ALA A 104 -8.94 4.62 -8.73
N LEU A 105 -10.25 4.53 -8.43
CA LEU A 105 -11.20 5.62 -8.63
C LEU A 105 -10.86 6.84 -7.77
N VAL A 106 -10.63 6.63 -6.47
CA VAL A 106 -10.24 7.70 -5.55
C VAL A 106 -8.88 8.28 -5.96
N GLY A 107 -7.92 7.43 -6.34
CA GLY A 107 -6.62 7.84 -6.87
C GLY A 107 -6.71 8.68 -8.13
N LEU A 108 -7.64 8.34 -9.01
CA LEU A 108 -7.90 9.12 -10.22
C LEU A 108 -8.46 10.51 -9.87
N VAL A 109 -9.43 10.59 -8.96
CA VAL A 109 -10.03 11.86 -8.53
C VAL A 109 -9.01 12.74 -7.81
N ILE A 110 -8.37 12.22 -6.77
CA ILE A 110 -7.35 12.95 -6.00
C ILE A 110 -6.19 13.36 -6.92
N GLY A 111 -5.69 12.43 -7.74
CA GLY A 111 -4.59 12.68 -8.67
C GLY A 111 -4.94 13.71 -9.73
N ALA A 112 -6.16 13.66 -10.32
CA ALA A 112 -6.60 14.60 -11.33
C ALA A 112 -6.66 16.04 -10.81
N ILE A 113 -6.99 16.24 -9.55
CA ILE A 113 -7.05 17.55 -8.88
C ILE A 113 -5.65 17.96 -8.43
N SER A 114 -4.96 17.10 -7.67
CA SER A 114 -3.71 17.44 -6.99
C SER A 114 -2.54 17.65 -7.97
N LEU A 115 -2.46 16.84 -9.05
CA LEU A 115 -1.35 16.93 -10.01
C LEU A 115 -1.40 18.15 -10.93
N ARG A 116 -2.45 18.97 -10.83
CA ARG A 116 -2.49 20.28 -11.49
C ARG A 116 -1.65 21.32 -10.73
N THR A 117 -1.32 21.02 -9.49
CA THR A 117 -0.46 21.85 -8.65
C THR A 117 0.94 21.23 -8.51
N ARG A 118 1.91 22.01 -8.02
CA ARG A 118 3.32 21.59 -7.91
C ARG A 118 3.90 21.95 -6.55
N GLY A 119 4.92 21.21 -6.15
CA GLY A 119 5.68 21.49 -4.92
C GLY A 119 4.80 21.42 -3.67
N VAL A 120 4.89 22.44 -2.84
CA VAL A 120 4.18 22.52 -1.55
C VAL A 120 2.66 22.46 -1.70
N TYR A 121 2.10 23.07 -2.76
CA TYR A 121 0.65 23.04 -3.00
C TYR A 121 0.13 21.62 -3.25
N PHE A 122 0.90 20.78 -3.94
CA PHE A 122 0.55 19.38 -4.13
C PHE A 122 0.50 18.62 -2.78
N ILE A 123 1.49 18.87 -1.92
CA ILE A 123 1.56 18.28 -0.57
C ILE A 123 0.32 18.70 0.25
N MET A 124 -0.01 20.00 0.25
CA MET A 124 -1.16 20.52 1.02
C MET A 124 -2.50 19.95 0.55
N ILE A 125 -2.71 19.84 -0.78
CA ILE A 125 -3.95 19.28 -1.33
C ILE A 125 -4.08 17.80 -0.99
N THR A 126 -3.02 17.01 -1.12
CA THR A 126 -3.06 15.58 -0.78
C THR A 126 -3.27 15.36 0.72
N LEU A 127 -2.70 16.22 1.58
CA LEU A 127 -2.94 16.23 3.02
C LEU A 127 -4.41 16.57 3.32
N ALA A 128 -4.98 17.60 2.67
CA ALA A 128 -6.38 17.99 2.85
C ALA A 128 -7.34 16.84 2.49
N PHE A 129 -7.08 16.14 1.38
CA PHE A 129 -7.85 14.94 1.03
C PHE A 129 -7.73 13.84 2.09
N SER A 130 -6.53 13.61 2.65
CA SER A 130 -6.34 12.65 3.72
C SER A 130 -7.21 12.97 4.94
N GLN A 131 -7.22 14.22 5.35
CA GLN A 131 -8.07 14.67 6.47
C GLN A 131 -9.56 14.59 6.15
N MET A 132 -9.95 14.90 4.91
CA MET A 132 -11.34 14.78 4.48
C MET A 132 -11.84 13.33 4.58
N PHE A 133 -11.07 12.35 4.06
CA PHE A 133 -11.44 10.94 4.18
C PHE A 133 -11.43 10.45 5.62
N TYR A 134 -10.47 10.90 6.45
CA TYR A 134 -10.43 10.63 7.88
C TYR A 134 -11.72 11.09 8.57
N PHE A 135 -12.13 12.35 8.38
CA PHE A 135 -13.34 12.88 9.02
C PHE A 135 -14.63 12.26 8.46
N VAL A 136 -14.67 11.87 7.20
CA VAL A 136 -15.79 11.09 6.64
C VAL A 136 -15.90 9.73 7.33
N ALA A 137 -14.78 9.05 7.58
CA ALA A 137 -14.77 7.78 8.29
C ALA A 137 -15.20 7.94 9.76
N VAL A 138 -14.68 8.94 10.47
CA VAL A 138 -15.07 9.26 11.86
C VAL A 138 -16.55 9.63 11.96
N GLY A 139 -17.10 10.37 10.99
CA GLY A 139 -18.51 10.77 11.00
C GLY A 139 -19.50 9.64 10.66
N ASN A 140 -19.00 8.47 10.24
CA ASN A 140 -19.85 7.36 9.84
C ASN A 140 -20.03 6.33 10.97
N GLU A 141 -20.95 6.64 11.90
CA GLU A 141 -21.24 5.81 13.09
C GLU A 141 -21.65 4.38 12.73
N LYS A 142 -22.32 4.18 11.56
CA LYS A 142 -22.73 2.84 11.10
C LYS A 142 -21.52 1.89 10.93
N TYR A 143 -20.37 2.43 10.60
CA TYR A 143 -19.14 1.66 10.40
C TYR A 143 -18.09 2.00 11.46
N GLY A 144 -18.51 2.04 12.72
CA GLY A 144 -17.66 2.15 13.88
C GLY A 144 -17.24 3.58 14.27
N GLY A 145 -17.53 4.60 13.44
CA GLY A 145 -17.19 5.99 13.75
C GLY A 145 -15.74 6.17 14.19
N ASP A 146 -15.53 6.91 15.29
CA ASP A 146 -14.21 7.15 15.85
C ASP A 146 -13.62 5.92 16.57
N ASP A 147 -14.49 5.08 17.15
CA ASP A 147 -14.08 3.87 17.89
C ASP A 147 -13.50 2.79 16.96
N GLY A 148 -13.84 2.81 15.68
CA GLY A 148 -13.41 1.83 14.71
C GLY A 148 -14.26 0.55 14.70
N LEU A 149 -13.85 -0.41 13.87
CA LEU A 149 -14.54 -1.66 13.59
C LEU A 149 -13.70 -2.85 14.00
N SER A 150 -14.22 -3.71 14.88
CA SER A 150 -13.63 -5.02 15.17
C SER A 150 -14.10 -6.03 14.11
N LEU A 151 -13.16 -6.76 13.53
CA LEU A 151 -13.44 -7.84 12.60
C LEU A 151 -13.62 -9.15 13.40
N TYR A 152 -14.79 -9.73 13.32
CA TYR A 152 -15.07 -11.02 13.97
C TYR A 152 -14.47 -12.22 13.22
N MET A 153 -14.14 -12.02 11.94
CA MET A 153 -13.57 -13.05 11.07
C MET A 153 -12.60 -12.42 10.07
N ARG A 154 -11.50 -13.11 9.78
CA ARG A 154 -10.62 -12.78 8.66
C ARG A 154 -11.30 -13.10 7.33
N SER A 155 -10.85 -12.49 6.25
CA SER A 155 -11.40 -12.73 4.90
C SER A 155 -11.29 -14.19 4.50
N ASN A 156 -12.35 -14.76 3.92
CA ASN A 156 -12.36 -16.15 3.48
C ASN A 156 -11.91 -16.26 2.01
N PHE A 157 -11.03 -17.21 1.70
CA PHE A 157 -10.55 -17.47 0.32
C PHE A 157 -11.12 -18.75 -0.28
N ASN A 158 -12.39 -19.08 0.02
CA ASN A 158 -13.13 -20.24 -0.54
C ASN A 158 -12.38 -21.58 -0.40
N GLY A 159 -11.67 -21.79 0.70
CA GLY A 159 -10.97 -23.04 0.97
C GLY A 159 -9.67 -23.26 0.19
N LEU A 160 -9.23 -22.32 -0.63
CA LEU A 160 -7.92 -22.40 -1.30
C LEU A 160 -6.76 -22.29 -0.31
N PHE A 161 -6.89 -21.40 0.66
CA PHE A 161 -5.96 -21.26 1.79
C PHE A 161 -6.70 -20.59 2.96
N ASP A 162 -6.36 -21.02 4.16
CA ASP A 162 -6.93 -20.50 5.39
C ASP A 162 -5.99 -19.44 5.98
N ILE A 163 -6.42 -18.17 5.97
CA ILE A 163 -5.67 -17.06 6.54
C ILE A 163 -5.93 -16.87 8.04
N SER A 164 -6.75 -17.74 8.68
CA SER A 164 -6.89 -17.74 10.13
C SER A 164 -5.57 -18.13 10.80
N ASN A 165 -4.73 -18.88 10.09
CA ASN A 165 -3.37 -19.18 10.51
C ASN A 165 -2.43 -18.03 10.16
N ASP A 166 -1.70 -17.49 11.15
CA ASP A 166 -0.78 -16.37 11.00
C ASP A 166 0.37 -16.67 10.03
N ASN A 167 0.82 -17.92 9.94
CA ASN A 167 1.85 -18.32 8.98
C ASN A 167 1.35 -18.20 7.53
N THR A 168 0.10 -18.59 7.27
CA THR A 168 -0.51 -18.47 5.93
C THR A 168 -0.67 -16.99 5.55
N LEU A 169 -1.13 -16.17 6.48
CA LEU A 169 -1.27 -14.73 6.28
C LEU A 169 0.10 -14.07 6.02
N TYR A 170 1.14 -14.50 6.74
CA TYR A 170 2.51 -14.04 6.52
C TYR A 170 2.99 -14.32 5.09
N TYR A 171 2.83 -15.55 4.61
CA TYR A 171 3.24 -15.91 3.25
C TYR A 171 2.42 -15.17 2.19
N LEU A 172 1.14 -14.90 2.44
CA LEU A 172 0.32 -14.05 1.57
C LEU A 172 0.90 -12.63 1.49
N ASN A 173 1.23 -12.03 2.64
CA ASN A 173 1.86 -10.71 2.72
C ASN A 173 3.19 -10.68 1.97
N PHE A 174 4.00 -11.73 2.13
CA PHE A 174 5.29 -11.86 1.47
C PHE A 174 5.15 -11.97 -0.06
N VAL A 175 4.20 -12.77 -0.55
CA VAL A 175 3.91 -12.90 -1.99
C VAL A 175 3.43 -11.56 -2.58
N ILE A 176 2.55 -10.83 -1.88
CA ILE A 176 2.07 -9.52 -2.35
C ILE A 176 3.20 -8.48 -2.32
N LEU A 177 4.12 -8.55 -1.34
CA LEU A 177 5.33 -7.71 -1.36
C LEU A 177 6.20 -8.00 -2.58
N LEU A 178 6.47 -9.27 -2.88
CA LEU A 178 7.25 -9.67 -4.06
C LEU A 178 6.57 -9.21 -5.35
N ALA A 179 5.25 -9.36 -5.45
CA ALA A 179 4.47 -8.89 -6.59
C ALA A 179 4.56 -7.35 -6.74
N SER A 180 4.44 -6.60 -5.64
CA SER A 180 4.55 -5.14 -5.64
C SER A 180 5.94 -4.66 -6.04
N LEU A 181 6.99 -5.32 -5.57
CA LEU A 181 8.39 -5.07 -5.98
C LEU A 181 8.60 -5.40 -7.46
N TYR A 182 8.06 -6.52 -7.94
CA TYR A 182 8.16 -6.91 -9.35
C TYR A 182 7.45 -5.90 -10.27
N VAL A 183 6.23 -5.51 -9.93
CA VAL A 183 5.46 -4.49 -10.67
C VAL A 183 6.22 -3.16 -10.69
N SER A 184 6.71 -2.72 -9.54
CA SER A 184 7.51 -1.49 -9.43
C SER A 184 8.78 -1.56 -10.26
N HIS A 185 9.53 -2.67 -10.19
CA HIS A 185 10.73 -2.91 -11.00
C HIS A 185 10.43 -2.86 -12.50
N ARG A 186 9.35 -3.53 -12.93
CA ARG A 186 8.93 -3.56 -14.32
C ARG A 186 8.53 -2.17 -14.83
N MET A 187 7.78 -1.42 -14.01
CA MET A 187 7.38 -0.06 -14.34
C MET A 187 8.57 0.89 -14.46
N ILE A 188 9.48 0.87 -13.49
CA ILE A 188 10.64 1.77 -13.44
C ILE A 188 11.59 1.56 -14.62
N ASN A 189 11.76 0.31 -15.05
CA ASN A 189 12.65 -0.06 -16.18
C ASN A 189 11.95 0.00 -17.54
N SER A 190 10.68 0.35 -17.59
CA SER A 190 9.93 0.54 -18.84
C SER A 190 10.09 1.95 -19.40
N ARG A 191 9.57 2.16 -20.64
CA ARG A 191 9.45 3.51 -21.23
C ARG A 191 8.65 4.47 -20.32
N PHE A 192 7.65 3.93 -19.63
CA PHE A 192 6.86 4.67 -18.65
C PHE A 192 7.72 5.22 -17.49
N GLY A 193 8.58 4.39 -16.90
CA GLY A 193 9.48 4.81 -15.82
C GLY A 193 10.52 5.83 -16.27
N MET A 194 11.04 5.74 -17.52
CA MET A 194 11.91 6.78 -18.07
C MET A 194 11.20 8.13 -18.14
N MET A 195 9.91 8.14 -18.53
CA MET A 195 9.11 9.37 -18.61
C MET A 195 8.90 10.01 -17.25
N ILE A 196 8.61 9.22 -16.22
CA ILE A 196 8.41 9.72 -14.85
C ILE A 196 9.70 10.32 -14.30
N ARG A 197 10.84 9.63 -14.48
CA ARG A 197 12.15 10.14 -14.05
C ARG A 197 12.57 11.39 -14.83
N GLY A 198 12.30 11.43 -16.13
CA GLY A 198 12.51 12.61 -16.95
C GLY A 198 11.67 13.81 -16.48
N ALA A 199 10.41 13.58 -16.18
CA ALA A 199 9.50 14.60 -15.63
C ALA A 199 9.93 15.08 -14.23
N LYS A 200 10.51 14.23 -13.40
CA LYS A 200 11.12 14.62 -12.11
C LYS A 200 12.29 15.57 -12.32
N SER A 201 13.13 15.32 -13.34
CA SER A 201 14.32 16.13 -13.63
C SER A 201 13.94 17.50 -14.23
N ASN A 202 13.12 17.51 -15.29
CA ASN A 202 12.66 18.74 -15.92
C ASN A 202 11.35 18.51 -16.69
N GLU A 203 10.24 18.95 -16.08
CA GLU A 203 8.90 18.78 -16.63
C GLU A 203 8.69 19.57 -17.92
N GLN A 204 9.20 20.83 -17.96
CA GLN A 204 9.04 21.68 -19.14
C GLN A 204 9.74 21.09 -20.36
N ARG A 205 10.97 20.56 -20.17
CA ARG A 205 11.70 19.89 -21.26
C ARG A 205 10.96 18.68 -21.77
N MET A 206 10.36 17.87 -20.89
CA MET A 206 9.57 16.71 -21.29
C MET A 206 8.32 17.12 -22.07
N ALA A 207 7.65 18.17 -21.65
CA ALA A 207 6.49 18.73 -22.35
C ALA A 207 6.87 19.30 -23.74
N SER A 208 8.02 19.99 -23.86
CA SER A 208 8.51 20.56 -25.12
C SER A 208 8.84 19.47 -26.17
N ILE A 209 9.21 18.27 -25.74
CA ILE A 209 9.44 17.10 -26.61
C ILE A 209 8.11 16.41 -26.99
N GLY A 210 6.96 16.90 -26.50
CA GLY A 210 5.62 16.43 -26.85
C GLY A 210 5.05 15.34 -25.94
N PHE A 211 5.68 15.05 -24.79
CA PHE A 211 5.16 14.02 -23.87
C PHE A 211 4.05 14.56 -22.95
N PRO A 212 2.91 13.86 -22.82
CA PRO A 212 1.82 14.27 -21.93
C PRO A 212 2.14 13.91 -20.46
N VAL A 213 3.01 14.70 -19.81
CA VAL A 213 3.55 14.46 -18.46
C VAL A 213 2.46 14.23 -17.43
N PHE A 214 1.36 14.99 -17.50
CA PHE A 214 0.22 14.87 -16.59
C PHE A 214 -0.37 13.44 -16.59
N ARG A 215 -0.58 12.84 -17.77
CA ARG A 215 -1.15 11.49 -17.88
C ARG A 215 -0.23 10.44 -17.26
N TYR A 216 1.08 10.53 -17.47
CA TYR A 216 2.05 9.61 -16.89
C TYR A 216 2.11 9.71 -15.36
N ARG A 217 2.12 10.95 -14.82
CA ARG A 217 2.07 11.16 -13.37
C ARG A 217 0.78 10.65 -12.74
N LEU A 218 -0.37 10.91 -13.39
CA LEU A 218 -1.67 10.44 -12.93
C LEU A 218 -1.73 8.91 -12.90
N THR A 219 -1.29 8.26 -13.96
CA THR A 219 -1.25 6.79 -14.01
C THR A 219 -0.35 6.21 -12.92
N ALA A 220 0.84 6.80 -12.70
CA ALA A 220 1.73 6.37 -11.62
C ALA A 220 1.08 6.54 -10.24
N PHE A 221 0.38 7.64 -10.03
CA PHE A 221 -0.31 7.96 -8.78
C PHE A 221 -1.44 6.95 -8.50
N VAL A 222 -2.25 6.62 -9.52
CA VAL A 222 -3.32 5.62 -9.42
C VAL A 222 -2.76 4.23 -9.10
N ILE A 223 -1.72 3.79 -9.83
CA ILE A 223 -1.10 2.47 -9.59
C ILE A 223 -0.49 2.40 -8.18
N ALA A 224 0.20 3.45 -7.74
CA ALA A 224 0.71 3.52 -6.37
C ALA A 224 -0.44 3.43 -5.34
N GLY A 225 -1.53 4.17 -5.54
CA GLY A 225 -2.71 4.10 -4.68
C GLY A 225 -3.32 2.70 -4.62
N THR A 226 -3.42 1.99 -5.76
CA THR A 226 -3.96 0.61 -5.78
C THR A 226 -3.09 -0.38 -5.02
N ILE A 227 -1.75 -0.30 -5.16
CA ILE A 227 -0.83 -1.14 -4.39
C ILE A 227 -0.95 -0.86 -2.89
N CYS A 228 -1.08 0.42 -2.50
CA CYS A 228 -1.29 0.79 -1.11
C CYS A 228 -2.64 0.30 -0.57
N GLY A 229 -3.71 0.33 -1.40
CA GLY A 229 -5.01 -0.24 -1.06
C GLY A 229 -4.95 -1.74 -0.74
N MET A 230 -4.18 -2.50 -1.51
CA MET A 230 -3.94 -3.92 -1.19
C MET A 230 -3.23 -4.11 0.16
N ALA A 231 -2.26 -3.23 0.50
CA ALA A 231 -1.65 -3.24 1.83
C ALA A 231 -2.68 -2.96 2.93
N GLY A 232 -3.68 -2.12 2.66
CA GLY A 232 -4.79 -1.86 3.57
C GLY A 232 -5.64 -3.10 3.85
N VAL A 233 -5.98 -3.88 2.82
CA VAL A 233 -6.70 -5.16 2.97
C VAL A 233 -5.92 -6.12 3.87
N LEU A 234 -4.62 -6.24 3.65
CA LEU A 234 -3.75 -7.09 4.46
C LEU A 234 -3.65 -6.58 5.91
N SER A 235 -3.57 -5.24 6.09
CA SER A 235 -3.50 -4.63 7.41
C SER A 235 -4.75 -4.92 8.24
N ALA A 236 -5.94 -4.82 7.66
CA ALA A 236 -7.19 -5.15 8.35
C ALA A 236 -7.25 -6.62 8.78
N ASN A 237 -6.87 -7.54 7.90
CA ASN A 237 -6.81 -8.97 8.22
C ASN A 237 -5.76 -9.31 9.29
N GLN A 238 -4.65 -8.55 9.35
CA GLN A 238 -3.59 -8.76 10.33
C GLN A 238 -3.94 -8.24 11.71
N THR A 239 -4.62 -7.08 11.77
CA THR A 239 -4.97 -6.44 13.05
C THR A 239 -6.33 -6.86 13.59
N GLU A 240 -7.17 -7.47 12.73
CA GLU A 240 -8.57 -7.79 13.00
C GLU A 240 -9.36 -6.57 13.51
N PHE A 241 -8.87 -5.39 13.15
CA PHE A 241 -9.44 -4.11 13.58
C PHE A 241 -9.20 -3.04 12.52
N VAL A 242 -10.23 -2.24 12.25
CA VAL A 242 -10.16 -1.11 11.32
C VAL A 242 -10.50 0.16 12.06
N ASN A 243 -9.58 1.13 12.03
CA ASN A 243 -9.74 2.41 12.70
C ASN A 243 -9.53 3.56 11.69
N PRO A 244 -10.30 4.65 11.76
CA PRO A 244 -10.08 5.83 10.93
C PRO A 244 -8.67 6.40 10.98
N SER A 245 -7.96 6.25 12.11
CA SER A 245 -6.60 6.74 12.29
C SER A 245 -5.59 6.21 11.26
N VAL A 246 -5.90 5.10 10.57
CA VAL A 246 -5.11 4.57 9.46
C VAL A 246 -5.10 5.54 8.27
N MET A 247 -6.17 6.35 8.09
CA MET A 247 -6.28 7.37 7.04
C MET A 247 -5.61 8.70 7.41
N HIS A 248 -5.21 8.87 8.67
CA HIS A 248 -4.63 10.12 9.13
C HIS A 248 -3.29 10.42 8.43
N TRP A 249 -3.01 11.69 8.14
CA TRP A 249 -1.82 12.13 7.39
C TRP A 249 -0.49 11.69 8.03
N THR A 250 -0.46 11.48 9.36
CA THR A 250 0.73 10.98 10.07
C THR A 250 1.18 9.63 9.54
N ARG A 251 0.25 8.74 9.16
CA ARG A 251 0.58 7.45 8.56
C ARG A 251 1.30 7.59 7.21
N SER A 252 0.91 8.59 6.42
CA SER A 252 1.69 8.93 5.21
C SER A 252 3.09 9.42 5.57
N GLY A 253 3.22 10.17 6.67
CA GLY A 253 4.51 10.61 7.22
C GLY A 253 5.40 9.43 7.60
N ASP A 254 4.86 8.43 8.32
CA ASP A 254 5.59 7.21 8.70
C ASP A 254 6.15 6.49 7.45
N LEU A 255 5.32 6.31 6.41
CA LEU A 255 5.75 5.71 5.15
C LEU A 255 6.85 6.53 4.45
N ILE A 256 6.77 7.88 4.50
CA ILE A 256 7.80 8.76 3.94
C ILE A 256 9.12 8.58 4.70
N ILE A 257 9.08 8.51 6.04
CA ILE A 257 10.26 8.31 6.87
C ILE A 257 10.92 6.98 6.53
N MET A 258 10.17 5.89 6.39
CA MET A 258 10.69 4.59 5.97
C MET A 258 11.41 4.67 4.62
N ILE A 259 10.83 5.39 3.64
CA ILE A 259 11.44 5.55 2.31
C ILE A 259 12.73 6.37 2.38
N VAL A 260 12.75 7.42 3.20
CA VAL A 260 13.93 8.28 3.35
C VAL A 260 15.06 7.54 4.03
N LEU A 261 14.79 6.81 5.12
CA LEU A 261 15.78 6.01 5.84
C LEU A 261 16.32 4.87 4.99
N GLY A 262 15.45 4.17 4.26
CA GLY A 262 15.86 3.07 3.39
C GLY A 262 16.53 3.50 2.08
N GLY A 263 16.39 4.78 1.71
CA GLY A 263 16.97 5.37 0.49
C GLY A 263 15.97 5.66 -0.62
N LEU A 264 15.71 6.94 -0.82
CA LEU A 264 14.81 7.47 -1.87
C LEU A 264 15.20 6.98 -3.27
N GLY A 265 14.22 6.45 -4.01
CA GLY A 265 14.41 6.03 -5.40
C GLY A 265 15.21 4.73 -5.56
N THR A 266 15.39 3.97 -4.49
CA THR A 266 15.88 2.59 -4.55
C THR A 266 14.72 1.61 -4.45
N LEU A 267 14.79 0.47 -5.16
CA LEU A 267 13.67 -0.49 -5.21
C LEU A 267 13.45 -1.17 -3.85
N PHE A 268 14.53 -1.56 -3.18
CA PHE A 268 14.51 -2.31 -1.92
C PHE A 268 14.67 -1.42 -0.67
N GLY A 269 14.96 -0.13 -0.86
CA GLY A 269 15.08 0.83 0.24
C GLY A 269 13.87 0.80 1.19
N PRO A 270 12.63 0.93 0.68
CA PRO A 270 11.43 0.94 1.52
C PRO A 270 11.20 -0.34 2.34
N VAL A 271 11.85 -1.44 1.97
CA VAL A 271 11.78 -2.71 2.72
C VAL A 271 12.77 -2.75 3.88
N ILE A 272 13.85 -1.97 3.78
CA ILE A 272 14.94 -1.91 4.77
C ILE A 272 14.68 -0.80 5.80
N GLY A 273 14.06 0.31 5.37
CA GLY A 273 13.74 1.46 6.21
C GLY A 273 12.51 1.29 7.05
#